data_5416280f7c1d2c4696f1eeb9401c4d8e
#
_entry.id   5416280f7c1d2c4696f1eeb9401c4d8e
#
_cell.length_a   1.000
_cell.length_b   1.000
_cell.length_c   1.000
_cell.angle_alpha   90.00
_cell.angle_beta   90.00
_cell.angle_gamma   90.00
#
_symmetry.space_group_name_H-M   'P 1'
#
loop_
_entity.id
_entity.type
_entity.pdbx_description
1 polymer ?
#
loop_
_entity_poly.entity_id
_entity_poly.type
_entity_poly.pdbx_seq_one_letter_code
_entity_poly.pdbx_strand_id
1 'polypeptide(L)'
;MDTSEQIPKTYYNSVYRHGVDDKRRVQIPSKWRPARASIEFTLMLWPKSNEGPCLRVLPPDQMAELMSDIDAMPNSDPNKVVLKRFIGSESVQVTVDKGGRICLPEPMARAADIRDEAMLVGLLDRFEIWNPGRYERVRSSDAVMAQEAFKLME
;
A
#
# COMPACT_ATOMS: atom_id res chain seq x y z
N MET A 1 -17.13 28.23 -6.37
CA MET A 1 -16.31 27.42 -6.64
C MET A 1 -15.01 27.60 -6.07
N ASP A 2 -14.53 26.97 -5.29
CA ASP A 2 -13.37 27.27 -4.63
C ASP A 2 -12.38 26.15 -4.81
N THR A 3 -11.46 26.34 -5.70
CA THR A 3 -10.47 25.33 -5.96
C THR A 3 -9.35 25.33 -4.95
N SER A 4 -9.29 26.34 -4.11
CA SER A 4 -8.25 26.41 -3.10
C SER A 4 -8.36 25.29 -2.07
N GLU A 5 -9.51 24.63 -2.01
CA GLU A 5 -9.70 23.53 -1.07
C GLU A 5 -9.26 22.19 -1.60
N GLN A 6 -8.83 22.13 -2.85
CA GLN A 6 -8.34 20.89 -3.39
C GLN A 6 -6.99 20.54 -2.78
N ILE A 7 -6.88 19.31 -2.31
CA ILE A 7 -5.63 18.81 -1.80
C ILE A 7 -4.77 18.40 -2.98
N PRO A 8 -3.52 18.87 -3.08
CA PRO A 8 -2.64 18.46 -4.17
C PRO A 8 -2.48 16.95 -4.17
N LYS A 9 -2.45 16.36 -5.37
CA LYS A 9 -2.30 14.93 -5.52
C LYS A 9 -0.87 14.53 -5.15
N THR A 10 -0.75 13.52 -4.31
CA THR A 10 0.55 12.95 -3.97
C THR A 10 0.92 11.89 -4.99
N TYR A 11 2.16 11.96 -5.47
CA TYR A 11 2.72 10.91 -6.29
C TYR A 11 3.62 10.07 -5.41
N TYR A 12 3.25 8.80 -5.25
CA TYR A 12 4.06 7.87 -4.46
C TYR A 12 5.10 7.25 -5.39
N ASN A 13 6.27 7.86 -5.43
CA ASN A 13 7.37 7.39 -6.27
C ASN A 13 8.63 7.23 -5.43
N SER A 14 9.59 6.51 -5.98
CA SER A 14 10.85 6.16 -5.32
C SER A 14 10.71 4.96 -4.38
N VAL A 15 11.82 4.54 -3.87
CA VAL A 15 11.92 3.42 -2.93
C VAL A 15 12.75 3.91 -1.75
N TYR A 16 12.27 3.62 -0.55
CA TYR A 16 12.95 4.03 0.69
C TYR A 16 13.15 2.82 1.58
N ARG A 17 14.32 2.74 2.22
CA ARG A 17 14.59 1.70 3.19
C ARG A 17 14.59 2.34 4.57
N HIS A 18 13.77 1.82 5.47
CA HIS A 18 13.65 2.36 6.82
C HIS A 18 13.67 1.25 7.86
N GLY A 19 14.18 1.57 9.03
CA GLY A 19 14.06 0.69 10.17
C GLY A 19 12.63 0.61 10.67
N VAL A 20 12.30 -0.52 11.27
CA VAL A 20 11.02 -0.73 11.95
C VAL A 20 11.36 -0.88 13.43
N ASP A 21 10.75 -0.05 14.29
CA ASP A 21 11.10 -0.07 15.71
C ASP A 21 10.42 -1.24 16.45
N ASP A 22 10.70 -1.38 17.72
CA ASP A 22 10.21 -2.50 18.53
C ASP A 22 8.69 -2.45 18.75
N LYS A 23 8.04 -1.32 18.44
CA LYS A 23 6.59 -1.18 18.44
C LYS A 23 6.00 -1.28 17.04
N ARG A 24 6.79 -1.75 16.10
CA ARG A 24 6.41 -1.93 14.69
C ARG A 24 6.01 -0.63 14.00
N ARG A 25 6.63 0.48 14.38
CA ARG A 25 6.40 1.76 13.70
C ARG A 25 7.44 1.95 12.63
N VAL A 26 6.99 2.42 11.46
CA VAL A 26 7.85 2.67 10.32
C VAL A 26 7.65 4.10 9.84
N GLN A 27 8.75 4.77 9.53
CA GLN A 27 8.74 6.15 9.06
C GLN A 27 8.16 6.23 7.65
N ILE A 28 7.24 7.16 7.44
CA ILE A 28 6.71 7.44 6.11
C ILE A 28 7.51 8.59 5.52
N PRO A 29 8.01 8.47 4.28
CA PRO A 29 8.74 9.57 3.65
C PRO A 29 7.92 10.86 3.70
N SER A 30 8.58 11.98 3.94
CA SER A 30 7.87 13.25 4.16
C SER A 30 6.98 13.62 2.97
N LYS A 31 7.41 13.30 1.75
CA LYS A 31 6.64 13.60 0.54
C LYS A 31 5.35 12.79 0.42
N TRP A 32 5.25 11.67 1.15
CA TRP A 32 4.08 10.80 1.10
C TRP A 32 3.13 11.04 2.25
N ARG A 33 3.48 11.90 3.19
CA ARG A 33 2.62 12.17 4.34
C ARG A 33 1.42 12.98 3.90
N PRO A 34 0.22 12.67 4.45
CA PRO A 34 -0.97 13.41 4.06
C PRO A 34 -0.91 14.86 4.53
N ALA A 35 -1.67 15.72 3.86
CA ALA A 35 -1.71 17.14 4.17
C ALA A 35 -2.29 17.42 5.56
N ARG A 36 -3.13 16.52 6.08
CA ARG A 36 -3.73 16.65 7.40
C ARG A 36 -3.56 15.36 8.16
N ALA A 37 -3.27 15.48 9.46
CA ALA A 37 -3.02 14.33 10.33
C ALA A 37 -4.23 13.42 10.47
N SER A 38 -5.44 13.94 10.24
CA SER A 38 -6.68 13.17 10.35
C SER A 38 -6.94 12.25 9.16
N ILE A 39 -6.19 12.42 8.07
CA ILE A 39 -6.37 11.57 6.89
C ILE A 39 -5.89 10.16 7.20
N GLU A 40 -6.76 9.19 6.95
CA GLU A 40 -6.46 7.79 7.21
C GLU A 40 -6.06 7.08 5.93
N PHE A 41 -4.97 6.33 6.01
CA PHE A 41 -4.65 5.33 4.98
C PHE A 41 -5.34 4.03 5.32
N THR A 42 -5.64 3.24 4.30
CA THR A 42 -6.01 1.84 4.50
C THR A 42 -4.77 0.99 4.27
N LEU A 43 -4.39 0.26 5.32
CA LEU A 43 -3.28 -0.69 5.25
C LEU A 43 -3.90 -2.07 5.05
N MET A 44 -3.48 -2.79 4.02
CA MET A 44 -4.04 -4.11 3.75
C MET A 44 -2.96 -5.11 3.37
N LEU A 45 -3.19 -6.36 3.74
CA LEU A 45 -2.35 -7.44 3.31
C LEU A 45 -2.62 -7.71 1.83
N TRP A 46 -1.56 -7.69 1.03
CA TRP A 46 -1.67 -7.92 -0.41
C TRP A 46 -0.98 -9.24 -0.75
N PRO A 47 -1.77 -10.28 -1.08
CA PRO A 47 -1.22 -11.62 -1.25
C PRO A 47 -0.68 -11.91 -2.65
N LYS A 48 -0.90 -11.01 -3.61
CA LYS A 48 -0.69 -11.31 -5.01
C LYS A 48 0.77 -11.14 -5.42
N SER A 49 1.61 -12.04 -4.98
CA SER A 49 3.01 -12.09 -5.36
C SER A 49 3.54 -13.51 -5.18
N ASN A 50 4.35 -13.96 -6.13
CA ASN A 50 5.00 -15.27 -6.04
C ASN A 50 6.06 -15.31 -4.93
N GLU A 51 6.50 -14.12 -4.47
CA GLU A 51 7.52 -14.03 -3.43
C GLU A 51 6.93 -13.94 -2.02
N GLY A 52 5.62 -13.97 -1.91
CA GLY A 52 4.92 -13.84 -0.64
C GLY A 52 4.22 -12.49 -0.52
N PRO A 53 3.35 -12.32 0.49
CA PRO A 53 2.57 -11.10 0.63
C PRO A 53 3.40 -9.88 1.03
N CYS A 54 2.88 -8.71 0.68
CA CYS A 54 3.35 -7.43 1.18
C CYS A 54 2.18 -6.69 1.81
N LEU A 55 2.42 -5.47 2.30
CA LEU A 55 1.36 -4.59 2.76
C LEU A 55 1.16 -3.49 1.72
N ARG A 56 -0.08 -3.26 1.31
CA ARG A 56 -0.45 -2.12 0.47
C ARG A 56 -1.02 -1.02 1.34
N VAL A 57 -0.68 0.20 1.01
CA VAL A 57 -1.15 1.38 1.74
C VAL A 57 -1.88 2.27 0.75
N LEU A 58 -3.20 2.40 0.94
CA LEU A 58 -4.07 3.14 0.04
C LEU A 58 -4.51 4.45 0.69
N PRO A 59 -4.32 5.58 0.00
CA PRO A 59 -4.96 6.82 0.46
C PRO A 59 -6.49 6.73 0.28
N PRO A 60 -7.26 7.63 0.91
CA PRO A 60 -8.73 7.52 0.90
C PRO A 60 -9.37 7.42 -0.49
N ASP A 61 -8.88 8.18 -1.47
CA ASP A 61 -9.45 8.14 -2.81
C ASP A 61 -9.24 6.79 -3.49
N GLN A 62 -8.10 6.16 -3.25
CA GLN A 62 -7.82 4.85 -3.82
C GLN A 62 -8.60 3.75 -3.12
N MET A 63 -8.82 3.87 -1.82
CA MET A 63 -9.68 2.92 -1.11
C MET A 63 -11.13 3.04 -1.60
N ALA A 64 -11.60 4.26 -1.80
CA ALA A 64 -12.95 4.48 -2.33
C ALA A 64 -13.10 3.87 -3.74
N GLU A 65 -12.08 4.01 -4.57
CA GLU A 65 -12.09 3.44 -5.91
C GLU A 65 -12.13 1.90 -5.86
N LEU A 66 -11.34 1.30 -4.98
CA LEU A 66 -11.34 -0.15 -4.80
C LEU A 66 -12.72 -0.65 -4.37
N MET A 67 -13.34 0.04 -3.41
CA MET A 67 -14.67 -0.33 -2.96
C MET A 67 -15.70 -0.22 -4.08
N SER A 68 -15.59 0.84 -4.90
CA SER A 68 -16.48 1.03 -6.04
C SER A 68 -16.31 -0.08 -7.06
N ASP A 69 -15.07 -0.49 -7.34
CA ASP A 69 -14.80 -1.58 -8.29
C ASP A 69 -15.41 -2.89 -7.82
N ILE A 70 -15.30 -3.19 -6.52
CA ILE A 70 -15.89 -4.42 -5.98
C ILE A 70 -17.42 -4.35 -6.03
N ASP A 71 -18.01 -3.20 -5.69
CA ASP A 71 -19.46 -3.03 -5.72
C ASP A 71 -20.03 -3.15 -7.13
N ALA A 72 -19.24 -2.82 -8.15
CA ALA A 72 -19.66 -2.94 -9.55
C ALA A 72 -19.69 -4.40 -10.02
N MET A 73 -19.09 -5.32 -9.30
CA MET A 73 -19.14 -6.74 -9.66
C MET A 73 -20.57 -7.26 -9.49
N PRO A 74 -21.01 -8.17 -10.38
CA PRO A 74 -22.35 -8.77 -10.23
C PRO A 74 -22.50 -9.51 -8.90
N ASN A 75 -23.67 -9.39 -8.27
CA ASN A 75 -23.92 -10.10 -7.02
C ASN A 75 -23.87 -11.62 -7.19
N SER A 76 -24.08 -12.10 -8.41
CA SER A 76 -24.00 -13.53 -8.72
C SER A 76 -22.57 -14.06 -8.82
N ASP A 77 -21.59 -13.15 -8.89
CA ASP A 77 -20.17 -13.55 -8.97
C ASP A 77 -19.70 -13.94 -7.56
N PRO A 78 -19.30 -15.20 -7.34
CA PRO A 78 -18.85 -15.61 -6.01
C PRO A 78 -17.59 -14.90 -5.56
N ASN A 79 -16.81 -14.34 -6.49
CA ASN A 79 -15.60 -13.62 -6.14
C ASN A 79 -15.90 -12.31 -5.39
N LYS A 80 -17.08 -11.74 -5.59
CA LYS A 80 -17.44 -10.48 -4.94
C LYS A 80 -17.40 -10.58 -3.42
N VAL A 81 -18.06 -11.59 -2.86
CA VAL A 81 -18.09 -11.75 -1.40
C VAL A 81 -16.76 -12.23 -0.87
N VAL A 82 -16.02 -13.01 -1.66
CA VAL A 82 -14.67 -13.46 -1.27
C VAL A 82 -13.73 -12.26 -1.13
N LEU A 83 -13.75 -11.34 -2.10
CA LEU A 83 -12.94 -10.13 -2.04
C LEU A 83 -13.35 -9.24 -0.87
N LYS A 84 -14.65 -9.06 -0.65
CA LYS A 84 -15.13 -8.25 0.47
C LYS A 84 -14.66 -8.82 1.81
N ARG A 85 -14.75 -10.14 1.96
CA ARG A 85 -14.36 -10.80 3.20
C ARG A 85 -12.84 -10.73 3.41
N PHE A 86 -12.06 -11.01 2.37
CA PHE A 86 -10.62 -10.99 2.50
C PHE A 86 -10.13 -9.57 2.78
N ILE A 87 -10.53 -8.61 1.98
CA ILE A 87 -10.08 -7.23 2.16
C ILE A 87 -10.60 -6.67 3.50
N GLY A 88 -11.86 -6.96 3.83
CA GLY A 88 -12.43 -6.48 5.07
C GLY A 88 -11.74 -7.05 6.31
N SER A 89 -11.36 -8.32 6.28
CA SER A 89 -10.72 -8.95 7.43
C SER A 89 -9.21 -8.69 7.49
N GLU A 90 -8.57 -8.37 6.36
CA GLU A 90 -7.12 -8.21 6.29
C GLU A 90 -6.72 -6.76 6.03
N SER A 91 -7.51 -5.81 6.48
CA SER A 91 -7.19 -4.39 6.36
C SER A 91 -7.50 -3.65 7.65
N VAL A 92 -6.87 -2.49 7.80
CA VAL A 92 -7.07 -1.62 8.95
C VAL A 92 -6.79 -0.18 8.53
N GLN A 93 -7.50 0.77 9.16
CA GLN A 93 -7.22 2.18 8.95
C GLN A 93 -6.08 2.61 9.86
N VAL A 94 -5.13 3.37 9.31
CA VAL A 94 -4.01 3.89 10.08
C VAL A 94 -3.82 5.37 9.77
N THR A 95 -3.36 6.12 10.77
CA THR A 95 -2.97 7.51 10.57
C THR A 95 -1.48 7.65 10.81
N VAL A 96 -0.89 8.68 10.23
CA VAL A 96 0.51 9.00 10.44
C VAL A 96 0.60 9.76 11.77
N ASP A 97 1.47 9.32 12.66
CA ASP A 97 1.61 9.96 13.98
C ASP A 97 2.41 11.26 13.87
N LYS A 98 2.61 11.92 15.02
CA LYS A 98 3.34 13.20 15.06
C LYS A 98 4.78 13.07 14.58
N GLY A 99 5.36 11.89 14.73
CA GLY A 99 6.72 11.62 14.27
C GLY A 99 6.81 11.21 12.82
N GLY A 100 5.69 11.17 12.10
CA GLY A 100 5.69 10.78 10.69
C GLY A 100 5.71 9.28 10.48
N ARG A 101 5.24 8.49 11.46
CA ARG A 101 5.29 7.03 11.39
C ARG A 101 3.90 6.43 11.42
N ILE A 102 3.79 5.24 10.85
CA ILE A 102 2.58 4.41 11.04
C ILE A 102 2.97 3.15 11.81
N CYS A 103 2.00 2.60 12.54
CA CYS A 103 2.20 1.38 13.30
C CYS A 103 1.61 0.21 12.53
N LEU A 104 2.42 -0.83 12.31
CA LEU A 104 1.97 -2.02 11.61
C LEU A 104 1.38 -3.00 12.63
N PRO A 105 0.14 -3.48 12.43
CA PRO A 105 -0.39 -4.53 13.30
C PRO A 105 0.50 -5.77 13.25
N GLU A 106 0.68 -6.42 14.38
CA GLU A 106 1.58 -7.57 14.48
C GLU A 106 1.25 -8.68 13.49
N PRO A 107 -0.02 -9.11 13.34
CA PRO A 107 -0.32 -10.19 12.40
C PRO A 107 0.02 -9.83 10.97
N MET A 108 -0.17 -8.58 10.58
CA MET A 108 0.14 -8.13 9.22
C MET A 108 1.64 -8.08 8.99
N ALA A 109 2.39 -7.54 9.96
CA ALA A 109 3.85 -7.51 9.86
C ALA A 109 4.41 -8.94 9.77
N ARG A 110 3.84 -9.86 10.53
CA ARG A 110 4.27 -11.25 10.50
C ARG A 110 3.98 -11.89 9.16
N ALA A 111 2.78 -11.69 8.61
CA ALA A 111 2.39 -12.25 7.32
C ALA A 111 3.28 -11.73 6.18
N ALA A 112 3.67 -10.46 6.24
CA ALA A 112 4.55 -9.86 5.25
C ALA A 112 6.03 -10.07 5.57
N ASP A 113 6.34 -10.72 6.68
CA ASP A 113 7.71 -10.98 7.16
C ASP A 113 8.52 -9.69 7.31
N ILE A 114 7.88 -8.66 7.84
CA ILE A 114 8.53 -7.39 8.12
C ILE A 114 8.98 -7.39 9.58
N ARG A 115 10.28 -7.22 9.80
CA ARG A 115 10.88 -7.31 11.14
C ARG A 115 11.53 -5.99 11.53
N ASP A 116 12.86 -5.86 11.35
CA ASP A 116 13.60 -4.68 11.77
C ASP A 116 13.79 -3.67 10.65
N GLU A 117 13.56 -4.06 9.42
CA GLU A 117 13.66 -3.15 8.27
C GLU A 117 12.55 -3.41 7.28
N ALA A 118 12.17 -2.37 6.56
CA ALA A 118 11.16 -2.44 5.53
C ALA A 118 11.57 -1.62 4.33
N MET A 119 11.11 -2.05 3.15
CA MET A 119 11.21 -1.25 1.93
C MET A 119 9.86 -0.62 1.68
N LEU A 120 9.84 0.68 1.51
CA LEU A 120 8.64 1.42 1.14
C LEU A 120 8.74 1.74 -0.34
N VAL A 121 7.82 1.21 -1.13
CA VAL A 121 7.90 1.21 -2.60
C VAL A 121 6.71 1.96 -3.17
N GLY A 122 6.96 3.04 -3.90
CA GLY A 122 5.90 3.82 -4.52
C GLY A 122 5.28 3.10 -5.71
N LEU A 123 3.96 3.13 -5.81
CA LEU A 123 3.20 2.61 -6.93
C LEU A 123 2.39 3.71 -7.60
N LEU A 124 2.87 4.93 -7.57
CA LEU A 124 2.28 6.13 -8.17
C LEU A 124 1.06 6.64 -7.40
N ASP A 125 -0.02 5.88 -7.30
CA ASP A 125 -1.25 6.29 -6.61
C ASP A 125 -1.37 5.69 -5.21
N ARG A 126 -0.42 4.84 -4.82
CA ARG A 126 -0.37 4.17 -3.53
C ARG A 126 1.05 3.72 -3.28
N PHE A 127 1.32 3.12 -2.13
CA PHE A 127 2.65 2.54 -1.91
C PHE A 127 2.53 1.20 -1.21
N GLU A 128 3.63 0.46 -1.20
CA GLU A 128 3.69 -0.86 -0.59
C GLU A 128 4.82 -0.89 0.43
N ILE A 129 4.66 -1.75 1.42
CA ILE A 129 5.69 -2.01 2.43
C ILE A 129 6.08 -3.48 2.31
N TRP A 130 7.37 -3.71 2.07
CA TRP A 130 7.90 -5.03 1.75
C TRP A 130 9.00 -5.45 2.71
N ASN A 131 9.10 -6.75 2.93
CA ASN A 131 10.33 -7.35 3.44
C ASN A 131 11.44 -7.05 2.44
N PRO A 132 12.62 -6.58 2.88
CA PRO A 132 13.68 -6.19 1.94
C PRO A 132 14.10 -7.30 0.98
N GLY A 133 14.29 -8.52 1.47
CA GLY A 133 14.70 -9.64 0.61
C GLY A 133 13.64 -10.01 -0.41
N ARG A 134 12.36 -10.03 0.01
CA ARG A 134 11.25 -10.27 -0.92
C ARG A 134 11.20 -9.20 -2.00
N TYR A 135 11.36 -7.94 -1.61
CA TYR A 135 11.30 -6.85 -2.58
C TYR A 135 12.41 -6.96 -3.62
N GLU A 136 13.63 -7.34 -3.21
CA GLU A 136 14.71 -7.50 -4.18
C GLU A 136 14.38 -8.56 -5.23
N ARG A 137 13.73 -9.63 -4.85
CA ARG A 137 13.31 -10.66 -5.80
C ARG A 137 12.20 -10.16 -6.72
N VAL A 138 11.22 -9.45 -6.17
CA VAL A 138 10.14 -8.84 -6.97
C VAL A 138 10.72 -7.82 -7.95
N ARG A 139 11.62 -6.98 -7.48
CA ARG A 139 12.26 -5.96 -8.30
C ARG A 139 13.01 -6.56 -9.48
N SER A 140 13.74 -7.63 -9.23
CA SER A 140 14.48 -8.32 -10.30
C SER A 140 13.53 -8.92 -11.33
N SER A 141 12.44 -9.52 -10.87
CA SER A 141 11.42 -10.07 -11.75
C SER A 141 10.73 -8.98 -12.56
N ASP A 142 10.36 -7.88 -11.90
CA ASP A 142 9.71 -6.75 -12.55
C ASP A 142 10.61 -6.14 -13.62
N ALA A 143 11.92 -6.03 -13.36
CA ALA A 143 12.85 -5.45 -14.32
C ALA A 143 12.89 -6.25 -15.62
N VAL A 144 12.78 -7.57 -15.53
CA VAL A 144 12.73 -8.41 -16.74
C VAL A 144 11.43 -8.18 -17.49
N MET A 145 10.30 -8.08 -16.79
CA MET A 145 8.99 -7.92 -17.41
C MET A 145 8.74 -6.50 -17.93
N ALA A 146 9.45 -5.52 -17.36
CA ALA A 146 9.21 -4.10 -17.69
C ALA A 146 9.43 -3.80 -19.15
N GLN A 147 10.40 -4.44 -19.79
CA GLN A 147 10.67 -4.20 -21.20
C GLN A 147 9.46 -4.53 -22.07
N GLU A 148 8.80 -5.66 -21.79
CA GLU A 148 7.59 -6.02 -22.52
C GLU A 148 6.43 -5.11 -22.15
N ALA A 149 6.32 -4.77 -20.88
CA ALA A 149 5.23 -3.92 -20.39
C ALA A 149 5.27 -2.53 -21.04
N PHE A 150 6.46 -1.96 -21.22
CA PHE A 150 6.58 -0.63 -21.83
C PHE A 150 6.13 -0.60 -23.28
N LYS A 151 6.12 -1.72 -23.97
CA LYS A 151 5.61 -1.77 -25.33
C LYS A 151 4.14 -1.41 -25.41
N LEU A 152 3.39 -1.59 -24.31
CA LEU A 152 1.98 -1.23 -24.27
C LEU A 152 1.76 0.28 -24.29
N MET A 153 2.83 1.06 -24.06
CA MET A 153 2.75 2.51 -23.99
C MET A 153 3.01 3.19 -25.34
N GLU A 154 3.40 2.44 -26.35
CA GLU A 154 3.75 3.00 -27.68
C GLU A 154 2.56 3.15 -28.60
#